data_ee95ebfd34b2c7c7fcad1d19680d5e8e
#
_entry.id   ee95ebfd34b2c7c7fcad1d19680d5e8e
#
_cell.length_a   1.000
_cell.length_b   1.000
_cell.length_c   1.000
_cell.angle_alpha   90.00
_cell.angle_beta   90.00
_cell.angle_gamma   90.00
#
_symmetry.space_group_name_H-M   'P 1'
#
loop_
_entity.id
_entity.type
_entity.pdbx_description
1 polymer ?
#
loop_
_entity_poly.entity_id
_entity_poly.type
_entity_poly.pdbx_seq_one_letter_code
_entity_poly.pdbx_strand_id
1 'polypeptide(L)'
;MDYFQARISIETSEYFRLLKEKYEEEASANMTQVMVISKALEDIASIINWEKVIDDNSIKLRNTKSKKVKDLRIRVQISEELKKSIDSYKLFLPQFTNTRSVTKGVTLKYIFKGALLLKIKPELGKDVQNIDTIFNDFMDEINKFIAPANQTEFNHLLNRIKIQLKKL
;
A
#
# COMPACT_ATOMS: atom_id res chain seq x y z
N MET A 1 -4.56 23.52 -8.95
CA MET A 1 -3.54 22.52 -8.55
C MET A 1 -2.68 23.10 -7.44
N ASP A 2 -2.58 22.41 -6.34
CA ASP A 2 -1.79 22.85 -5.20
C ASP A 2 -0.37 22.28 -5.23
N TYR A 3 0.58 23.02 -4.66
CA TYR A 3 1.91 22.50 -4.45
C TYR A 3 1.94 21.62 -3.20
N PHE A 4 2.28 20.35 -3.40
CA PHE A 4 2.62 19.46 -2.30
C PHE A 4 4.11 19.60 -1.99
N GLN A 5 4.43 19.83 -0.72
CA GLN A 5 5.80 19.90 -0.26
C GLN A 5 5.96 19.05 1.01
N ALA A 6 7.00 18.21 1.03
CA ALA A 6 7.39 17.43 2.20
C ALA A 6 8.90 17.43 2.37
N ARG A 7 9.37 17.67 3.61
CA ARG A 7 10.76 17.43 4.00
C ARG A 7 10.91 15.92 4.18
N ILE A 8 11.94 15.34 3.60
CA ILE A 8 12.18 13.89 3.61
C ILE A 8 13.56 13.56 4.18
N SER A 9 13.69 12.35 4.72
CA SER A 9 14.98 11.81 5.15
C SER A 9 15.79 11.28 3.95
N ILE A 10 17.09 11.04 4.18
CA ILE A 10 17.94 10.36 3.20
C ILE A 10 17.37 8.99 2.86
N GLU A 11 16.92 8.26 3.86
CA GLU A 11 16.28 6.96 3.72
C GLU A 11 15.06 7.02 2.79
N THR A 12 14.18 8.00 2.98
CA THR A 12 13.01 8.24 2.11
C THR A 12 13.44 8.53 0.67
N SER A 13 14.50 9.34 0.51
CA SER A 13 15.07 9.65 -0.81
C SER A 13 15.62 8.41 -1.51
N GLU A 14 16.25 7.49 -0.77
CA GLU A 14 16.75 6.24 -1.34
C GLU A 14 15.62 5.27 -1.72
N TYR A 15 14.57 5.16 -0.91
CA TYR A 15 13.37 4.40 -1.28
C TYR A 15 12.73 4.96 -2.55
N PHE A 16 12.59 6.29 -2.65
CA PHE A 16 12.06 6.94 -3.83
C PHE A 16 12.91 6.65 -5.08
N ARG A 17 14.24 6.75 -4.97
CA ARG A 17 15.16 6.47 -6.08
C ARG A 17 15.04 5.03 -6.58
N LEU A 18 15.09 4.06 -5.64
CA LEU A 18 14.97 2.63 -5.97
C LEU A 18 13.61 2.31 -6.62
N LEU A 19 12.53 2.89 -6.09
CA LEU A 19 11.20 2.69 -6.62
C LEU A 19 11.05 3.28 -8.01
N LYS A 20 11.58 4.50 -8.21
CA LYS A 20 11.57 5.16 -9.52
C LYS A 20 12.32 4.32 -10.56
N GLU A 21 13.54 3.85 -10.24
CA GLU A 21 14.31 2.98 -11.13
C GLU A 21 13.50 1.74 -11.54
N LYS A 22 12.86 1.05 -10.58
CA LYS A 22 12.01 -0.13 -10.89
C LYS A 22 10.82 0.21 -11.78
N TYR A 23 10.14 1.30 -11.52
CA TYR A 23 9.00 1.71 -12.32
C TYR A 23 9.39 2.13 -13.73
N GLU A 24 10.53 2.80 -13.89
CA GLU A 24 11.07 3.18 -15.20
C GLU A 24 11.53 1.96 -16.01
N GLU A 25 12.12 0.95 -15.35
CA GLU A 25 12.44 -0.33 -15.97
C GLU A 25 11.17 -1.07 -16.46
N GLU A 26 10.14 -1.16 -15.61
CA GLU A 26 8.86 -1.81 -15.94
C GLU A 26 8.13 -1.09 -17.09
N ALA A 27 8.12 0.24 -17.07
CA ALA A 27 7.43 1.04 -18.07
C ALA A 27 8.25 1.25 -19.36
N SER A 28 9.56 0.95 -19.33
CA SER A 28 10.52 1.30 -20.39
C SER A 28 10.47 2.80 -20.75
N ALA A 29 10.20 3.66 -19.77
CA ALA A 29 10.01 5.09 -19.95
C ALA A 29 10.39 5.88 -18.69
N ASN A 30 10.84 7.12 -18.85
CA ASN A 30 11.13 8.01 -17.73
C ASN A 30 9.84 8.40 -17.00
N MET A 31 9.90 8.42 -15.66
CA MET A 31 8.79 8.80 -14.81
C MET A 31 9.06 10.10 -14.04
N THR A 32 8.06 10.97 -14.00
CA THR A 32 8.08 12.17 -13.16
C THR A 32 7.88 11.79 -11.69
N GLN A 33 8.24 12.67 -10.75
CA GLN A 33 8.00 12.43 -9.32
C GLN A 33 6.51 12.17 -9.02
N VAL A 34 5.61 12.90 -9.69
CA VAL A 34 4.16 12.73 -9.51
C VAL A 34 3.71 11.34 -9.96
N MET A 35 4.18 10.88 -11.12
CA MET A 35 3.85 9.54 -11.64
C MET A 35 4.31 8.44 -10.68
N VAL A 36 5.52 8.57 -10.11
CA VAL A 36 6.04 7.61 -9.13
C VAL A 36 5.17 7.60 -7.86
N ILE A 37 4.79 8.77 -7.35
CA ILE A 37 3.94 8.88 -6.15
C ILE A 37 2.55 8.29 -6.42
N SER A 38 1.93 8.60 -7.57
CA SER A 38 0.62 8.07 -7.95
C SER A 38 0.64 6.55 -8.03
N LYS A 39 1.59 6.00 -8.79
CA LYS A 39 1.73 4.56 -8.94
C LYS A 39 2.06 3.85 -7.62
N ALA A 40 2.86 4.47 -6.76
CA ALA A 40 3.14 3.92 -5.44
C ALA A 40 1.87 3.83 -4.58
N LEU A 41 1.01 4.84 -4.62
CA LEU A 41 -0.27 4.82 -3.90
C LEU A 41 -1.24 3.78 -4.43
N GLU A 42 -1.27 3.57 -5.76
CA GLU A 42 -2.05 2.50 -6.39
C GLU A 42 -1.56 1.12 -5.94
N ASP A 43 -0.25 0.87 -6.00
CA ASP A 43 0.35 -0.42 -5.62
C ASP A 43 0.08 -0.75 -4.15
N ILE A 44 0.30 0.19 -3.22
CA ILE A 44 0.13 -0.05 -1.78
C ILE A 44 -1.32 -0.23 -1.34
N ALA A 45 -2.29 0.10 -2.17
CA ALA A 45 -3.71 -0.14 -1.88
C ALA A 45 -4.01 -1.63 -1.68
N SER A 46 -3.17 -2.52 -2.22
CA SER A 46 -3.26 -3.97 -2.05
C SER A 46 -2.66 -4.49 -0.73
N ILE A 47 -1.90 -3.69 0.03
CA ILE A 47 -1.25 -4.15 1.26
C ILE A 47 -2.28 -4.43 2.35
N ILE A 48 -2.24 -5.66 2.89
CA ILE A 48 -3.11 -6.10 3.98
C ILE A 48 -2.44 -5.90 5.34
N ASN A 49 -1.14 -6.18 5.42
CA ASN A 49 -0.41 -6.17 6.69
C ASN A 49 0.68 -5.09 6.72
N TRP A 50 0.32 -3.91 7.27
CA TRP A 50 1.21 -2.77 7.38
C TRP A 50 2.27 -2.93 8.47
N GLU A 51 2.04 -3.72 9.52
CA GLU A 51 3.06 -4.01 10.55
C GLU A 51 4.27 -4.67 9.90
N LYS A 52 4.05 -5.69 9.05
CA LYS A 52 5.13 -6.33 8.31
C LYS A 52 5.89 -5.37 7.40
N VAL A 53 5.21 -4.39 6.80
CA VAL A 53 5.87 -3.37 5.96
C VAL A 53 6.75 -2.46 6.81
N ILE A 54 6.27 -2.05 7.97
CA ILE A 54 6.99 -1.12 8.86
C ILE A 54 8.23 -1.79 9.46
N ASP A 55 8.10 -3.02 9.92
CA ASP A 55 9.17 -3.77 10.59
C ASP A 55 10.19 -4.39 9.61
N ASP A 56 9.83 -4.51 8.33
CA ASP A 56 10.71 -5.10 7.33
C ASP A 56 11.96 -4.23 7.06
N ASN A 57 13.13 -4.82 7.17
CA ASN A 57 14.42 -4.17 6.91
C ASN A 57 15.20 -4.87 5.78
N SER A 58 14.52 -5.63 4.92
CA SER A 58 15.16 -6.40 3.84
C SER A 58 15.67 -5.55 2.68
N ILE A 59 15.15 -4.32 2.50
CA ILE A 59 15.59 -3.42 1.43
C ILE A 59 16.96 -2.85 1.79
N LYS A 60 17.97 -3.20 0.98
CA LYS A 60 19.31 -2.67 1.14
C LYS A 60 19.40 -1.25 0.57
N LEU A 61 19.56 -0.28 1.46
CA LEU A 61 19.80 1.12 1.10
C LEU A 61 21.31 1.36 0.96
N ARG A 62 21.70 2.31 0.11
CA ARG A 62 23.10 2.77 0.03
C ARG A 62 23.52 3.35 1.38
N ASN A 63 24.78 3.15 1.75
CA ASN A 63 25.30 3.67 3.02
C ASN A 63 25.27 5.20 3.02
N THR A 64 24.36 5.76 3.80
CA THR A 64 24.03 7.19 3.82
C THR A 64 24.78 7.96 4.91
N LYS A 65 25.63 7.26 5.71
CA LYS A 65 26.28 7.84 6.88
C LYS A 65 27.31 8.95 6.59
N SER A 66 27.74 9.12 5.35
CA SER A 66 28.82 10.05 4.97
C SER A 66 28.33 11.37 4.33
N LYS A 67 27.05 11.51 4.05
CA LYS A 67 26.54 12.72 3.38
C LYS A 67 25.98 13.69 4.41
N LYS A 68 26.64 14.84 4.62
CA LYS A 68 26.02 16.03 5.20
C LYS A 68 24.91 16.46 4.23
N VAL A 69 23.70 15.99 4.47
CA VAL A 69 22.58 16.25 3.56
C VAL A 69 21.93 17.55 3.93
N LYS A 70 22.00 18.50 3.03
CA LYS A 70 21.14 19.68 3.03
C LYS A 70 19.69 19.20 2.89
N ASP A 71 18.80 19.93 3.52
CA ASP A 71 17.34 19.82 3.59
C ASP A 71 16.70 19.18 2.33
N LEU A 72 16.51 17.87 2.35
CA LEU A 72 15.90 17.14 1.23
C LEU A 72 14.40 17.38 1.23
N ARG A 73 13.86 17.72 0.07
CA ARG A 73 12.42 17.97 -0.09
C ARG A 73 11.90 17.36 -1.38
N ILE A 74 10.70 16.80 -1.30
CA ILE A 74 9.86 16.55 -2.46
C ILE A 74 8.95 17.77 -2.60
N ARG A 75 8.99 18.41 -3.78
CA ARG A 75 8.10 19.52 -4.12
C ARG A 75 7.52 19.27 -5.50
N VAL A 76 6.23 19.00 -5.55
CA VAL A 76 5.52 18.61 -6.77
C VAL A 76 4.14 19.23 -6.80
N GLN A 77 3.65 19.48 -8.00
CA GLN A 77 2.27 19.86 -8.23
C GLN A 77 1.44 18.59 -8.35
N ILE A 78 0.41 18.41 -7.50
CA ILE A 78 -0.41 17.21 -7.45
C ILE A 78 -1.90 17.56 -7.55
N SER A 79 -2.70 16.56 -7.93
CA SER A 79 -4.16 16.69 -7.89
C SER A 79 -4.68 16.65 -6.44
N GLU A 80 -5.90 17.13 -6.25
CA GLU A 80 -6.56 17.11 -4.95
C GLU A 80 -6.80 15.67 -4.45
N GLU A 81 -7.11 14.73 -5.37
CA GLU A 81 -7.28 13.31 -5.06
C GLU A 81 -5.97 12.70 -4.53
N LEU A 82 -4.86 12.99 -5.21
CA LEU A 82 -3.55 12.47 -4.80
C LEU A 82 -3.15 13.00 -3.43
N LYS A 83 -3.41 14.29 -3.18
CA LYS A 83 -3.18 14.92 -1.87
C LYS A 83 -4.02 14.27 -0.77
N LYS A 84 -5.33 14.06 -1.01
CA LYS A 84 -6.23 13.39 -0.09
C LYS A 84 -5.78 11.95 0.22
N SER A 85 -5.30 11.23 -0.79
CA SER A 85 -4.76 9.89 -0.60
C SER A 85 -3.54 9.89 0.33
N ILE A 86 -2.58 10.79 0.12
CA ILE A 86 -1.41 10.93 1.01
C ILE A 86 -1.86 11.31 2.44
N ASP A 87 -2.79 12.24 2.58
CA ASP A 87 -3.30 12.68 3.89
C ASP A 87 -4.07 11.54 4.60
N SER A 88 -4.77 10.68 3.87
CA SER A 88 -5.40 9.47 4.42
C SER A 88 -4.37 8.50 5.00
N TYR A 89 -3.29 8.21 4.27
CA TYR A 89 -2.18 7.41 4.81
C TYR A 89 -1.48 8.06 6.01
N LYS A 90 -1.38 9.39 6.02
CA LYS A 90 -0.83 10.14 7.17
C LYS A 90 -1.67 9.95 8.44
N LEU A 91 -2.97 9.80 8.31
CA LEU A 91 -3.87 9.50 9.43
C LEU A 91 -3.88 8.01 9.81
N PHE A 92 -3.67 7.14 8.84
CA PHE A 92 -3.72 5.69 9.01
C PHE A 92 -2.45 5.11 9.65
N LEU A 93 -1.26 5.57 9.27
CA LEU A 93 0.02 4.99 9.68
C LEU A 93 0.37 5.08 11.17
N PRO A 94 -0.08 6.09 11.96
CA PRO A 94 0.25 6.19 13.38
C PRO A 94 -0.09 4.94 14.20
N GLN A 95 -1.16 4.23 13.88
CA GLN A 95 -1.58 3.01 14.59
C GLN A 95 -0.53 1.87 14.51
N PHE A 96 0.32 1.87 13.47
CA PHE A 96 1.36 0.85 13.27
C PHE A 96 2.76 1.32 13.69
N THR A 97 2.96 2.62 13.85
CA THR A 97 4.27 3.20 14.21
C THR A 97 4.41 3.48 15.69
N ASN A 98 3.39 3.16 16.50
CA ASN A 98 3.31 3.49 17.93
C ASN A 98 3.57 5.00 18.20
N THR A 99 3.16 5.87 17.27
CA THR A 99 3.30 7.31 17.38
C THR A 99 1.93 7.98 17.35
N ARG A 100 1.83 9.15 17.99
CA ARG A 100 0.58 9.93 17.98
C ARG A 100 0.25 10.51 16.60
N SER A 101 1.26 10.80 15.82
CA SER A 101 1.12 11.32 14.45
C SER A 101 2.40 11.08 13.65
N VAL A 102 2.30 11.10 12.35
CA VAL A 102 3.43 11.04 11.42
C VAL A 102 3.49 12.29 10.54
N THR A 103 4.69 12.70 10.14
CA THR A 103 4.88 13.81 9.19
C THR A 103 4.62 13.34 7.75
N LYS A 104 4.38 14.28 6.83
CA LYS A 104 4.27 13.97 5.39
C LYS A 104 5.50 13.21 4.86
N GLY A 105 6.70 13.56 5.33
CA GLY A 105 7.93 12.86 4.93
C GLY A 105 7.97 11.41 5.40
N VAL A 106 7.53 11.12 6.62
CA VAL A 106 7.40 9.76 7.15
C VAL A 106 6.29 8.99 6.42
N THR A 107 5.20 9.64 6.10
CA THR A 107 4.13 9.05 5.28
C THR A 107 4.67 8.58 3.93
N LEU A 108 5.39 9.46 3.21
CA LEU A 108 6.03 9.11 1.95
C LEU A 108 7.06 7.99 2.10
N LYS A 109 7.83 7.97 3.21
CA LYS A 109 8.75 6.87 3.50
C LYS A 109 8.05 5.52 3.44
N TYR A 110 6.94 5.38 4.14
CA TYR A 110 6.22 4.10 4.22
C TYR A 110 5.45 3.79 2.94
N ILE A 111 4.94 4.79 2.22
CA ILE A 111 4.35 4.61 0.88
C ILE A 111 5.39 4.01 -0.08
N PHE A 112 6.58 4.61 -0.17
CA PHE A 112 7.63 4.11 -1.07
C PHE A 112 8.20 2.77 -0.62
N LYS A 113 8.41 2.58 0.69
CA LYS A 113 8.85 1.31 1.26
C LYS A 113 7.85 0.20 0.97
N GLY A 114 6.56 0.45 1.18
CA GLY A 114 5.50 -0.51 0.91
C GLY A 114 5.44 -0.91 -0.56
N ALA A 115 5.47 0.05 -1.47
CA ALA A 115 5.48 -0.21 -2.91
C ALA A 115 6.72 -1.01 -3.35
N LEU A 116 7.91 -0.70 -2.81
CA LEU A 116 9.13 -1.49 -3.07
C LEU A 116 9.02 -2.91 -2.53
N LEU A 117 8.50 -3.07 -1.32
CA LEU A 117 8.34 -4.39 -0.70
C LEU A 117 7.38 -5.26 -1.50
N LEU A 118 6.29 -4.71 -2.03
CA LEU A 118 5.38 -5.46 -2.91
C LEU A 118 6.05 -5.98 -4.17
N LYS A 119 7.05 -5.26 -4.72
CA LYS A 119 7.84 -5.73 -5.86
C LYS A 119 8.80 -6.88 -5.50
N ILE A 120 9.21 -6.97 -4.25
CA ILE A 120 10.15 -7.99 -3.74
C ILE A 120 9.39 -9.16 -3.09
N LYS A 121 8.28 -8.85 -2.42
CA LYS A 121 7.45 -9.76 -1.63
C LYS A 121 5.98 -9.56 -1.98
N PRO A 122 5.51 -10.08 -3.13
CA PRO A 122 4.12 -9.92 -3.57
C PRO A 122 3.09 -10.41 -2.55
N GLU A 123 3.48 -11.34 -1.68
CA GLU A 123 2.66 -11.90 -0.60
C GLU A 123 2.24 -10.86 0.47
N LEU A 124 2.84 -9.68 0.50
CA LEU A 124 2.39 -8.57 1.36
C LEU A 124 1.14 -7.87 0.83
N GLY A 125 0.89 -8.00 -0.47
CA GLY A 125 -0.34 -7.56 -1.09
C GLY A 125 -1.48 -8.51 -0.75
N LYS A 126 -2.69 -8.10 -1.12
CA LYS A 126 -3.76 -9.07 -1.22
C LYS A 126 -3.26 -10.16 -2.14
N ASP A 127 -3.02 -11.35 -1.59
CA ASP A 127 -3.29 -12.51 -2.39
C ASP A 127 -4.64 -12.20 -3.06
N VAL A 128 -4.70 -12.38 -4.34
CA VAL A 128 -5.99 -12.66 -4.98
C VAL A 128 -6.37 -14.02 -4.39
N GLN A 129 -6.74 -14.01 -3.10
CA GLN A 129 -7.37 -15.16 -2.48
C GLN A 129 -8.51 -15.43 -3.43
N ASN A 130 -8.38 -16.55 -4.11
CA ASN A 130 -9.41 -17.01 -5.01
C ASN A 130 -10.74 -16.73 -4.31
N ILE A 131 -11.64 -16.00 -4.96
CA ILE A 131 -12.97 -15.69 -4.43
C ILE A 131 -13.57 -16.92 -3.74
N ASP A 132 -13.23 -18.09 -4.23
CA ASP A 132 -13.61 -19.38 -3.65
C ASP A 132 -13.09 -19.59 -2.23
N THR A 133 -11.84 -19.25 -1.92
CA THR A 133 -11.26 -19.42 -0.57
C THR A 133 -11.90 -18.45 0.41
N ILE A 134 -12.01 -17.16 0.02
CA ILE A 134 -12.65 -16.13 0.87
C ILE A 134 -14.10 -16.53 1.18
N PHE A 135 -14.86 -16.98 0.18
CA PHE A 135 -16.25 -17.40 0.38
C PHE A 135 -16.38 -18.64 1.26
N ASN A 136 -15.49 -19.62 1.11
CA ASN A 136 -15.51 -20.82 1.91
C ASN A 136 -15.21 -20.53 3.38
N ASP A 137 -14.18 -19.74 3.67
CA ASP A 137 -13.83 -19.32 5.04
C ASP A 137 -15.00 -18.54 5.68
N PHE A 138 -15.62 -17.64 4.91
CA PHE A 138 -16.77 -16.87 5.36
C PHE A 138 -18.01 -17.73 5.58
N MET A 139 -18.27 -18.71 4.73
CA MET A 139 -19.37 -19.65 4.87
C MET A 139 -19.20 -20.52 6.12
N ASP A 140 -18.00 -20.98 6.41
CA ASP A 140 -17.72 -21.80 7.60
C ASP A 140 -17.90 -21.00 8.90
N GLU A 141 -17.53 -19.72 8.90
CA GLU A 141 -17.77 -18.84 10.06
C GLU A 141 -19.26 -18.54 10.25
N ILE A 142 -19.97 -18.15 9.22
CA ILE A 142 -21.39 -17.77 9.33
C ILE A 142 -22.29 -18.96 9.65
N ASN A 143 -21.97 -20.13 9.10
CA ASN A 143 -22.74 -21.34 9.40
C ASN A 143 -22.78 -21.72 10.90
N LYS A 144 -21.81 -21.23 11.70
CA LYS A 144 -21.82 -21.38 13.17
C LYS A 144 -22.95 -20.59 13.84
N PHE A 145 -23.46 -19.54 13.18
CA PHE A 145 -24.49 -18.65 13.74
C PHE A 145 -25.88 -18.89 13.12
N ILE A 146 -25.97 -19.69 12.06
CA ILE A 146 -27.23 -19.97 11.37
C ILE A 146 -27.82 -21.28 11.86
N ALA A 147 -29.11 -21.26 12.20
CA ALA A 147 -29.83 -22.46 12.59
C ALA A 147 -29.71 -23.52 11.48
N PRO A 148 -29.48 -24.81 11.82
CA PRO A 148 -29.28 -25.89 10.84
C PRO A 148 -30.38 -25.97 9.77
N ALA A 149 -31.63 -25.67 10.13
CA ALA A 149 -32.77 -25.69 9.21
C ALA A 149 -32.64 -24.65 8.07
N ASN A 150 -31.90 -23.55 8.30
CA ASN A 150 -31.77 -22.44 7.35
C ASN A 150 -30.42 -22.44 6.61
N GLN A 151 -29.48 -23.31 6.98
CA GLN A 151 -28.14 -23.33 6.39
C GLN A 151 -28.15 -23.61 4.88
N THR A 152 -29.01 -24.51 4.44
CA THR A 152 -29.10 -24.90 3.01
C THR A 152 -29.53 -23.70 2.15
N GLU A 153 -30.59 -22.98 2.55
CA GLU A 153 -31.10 -21.82 1.81
C GLU A 153 -30.11 -20.68 1.82
N PHE A 154 -29.48 -20.44 2.97
CA PHE A 154 -28.44 -19.41 3.10
C PHE A 154 -27.24 -19.70 2.22
N ASN A 155 -26.74 -20.94 2.20
CA ASN A 155 -25.64 -21.36 1.36
C ASN A 155 -25.96 -21.22 -0.15
N HIS A 156 -27.21 -21.47 -0.55
CA HIS A 156 -27.67 -21.21 -1.91
C HIS A 156 -27.61 -19.72 -2.28
N LEU A 157 -28.04 -18.84 -1.38
CA LEU A 157 -27.95 -17.39 -1.59
C LEU A 157 -26.49 -16.92 -1.75
N LEU A 158 -25.60 -17.36 -0.86
CA LEU A 158 -24.18 -17.02 -0.92
C LEU A 158 -23.51 -17.52 -2.23
N ASN A 159 -23.83 -18.74 -2.65
CA ASN A 159 -23.31 -19.26 -3.92
C ASN A 159 -23.77 -18.45 -5.13
N ARG A 160 -25.00 -17.93 -5.12
CA ARG A 160 -25.48 -17.02 -6.18
C ARG A 160 -24.68 -15.73 -6.20
N ILE A 161 -24.40 -15.12 -5.05
CA ILE A 161 -23.58 -13.90 -4.92
C ILE A 161 -22.16 -14.18 -5.44
N LYS A 162 -21.55 -15.30 -5.04
CA LYS A 162 -20.22 -15.73 -5.50
C LYS A 162 -20.15 -15.83 -7.04
N ILE A 163 -21.16 -16.44 -7.67
CA ILE A 163 -21.24 -16.56 -9.14
C ILE A 163 -21.37 -15.18 -9.81
N GLN A 164 -22.10 -14.25 -9.21
CA GLN A 164 -22.21 -12.89 -9.73
C GLN A 164 -20.90 -12.12 -9.64
N LEU A 165 -20.19 -12.23 -8.51
CA LEU A 165 -18.89 -11.57 -8.30
C LEU A 165 -17.80 -12.09 -9.24
N LYS A 166 -17.84 -13.36 -9.65
CA LYS A 166 -16.91 -13.92 -10.63
C LYS A 166 -17.12 -13.42 -12.07
N LYS A 167 -18.22 -12.73 -12.34
CA LYS A 167 -18.53 -12.18 -13.66
C LYS A 167 -18.17 -10.69 -13.81
N LEU A 168 -17.73 -10.06 -12.72
CA LEU A 168 -17.19 -8.69 -12.68
C LEU A 168 -15.69 -8.68 -12.95
#